data_c01d66494f0569c105cb679cfb6366ab
#
_entry.id   c01d66494f0569c105cb679cfb6366ab
#
_cell.length_a   1.000
_cell.length_b   1.000
_cell.length_c   1.000
_cell.angle_alpha   90.00
_cell.angle_beta   90.00
_cell.angle_gamma   90.00
#
_symmetry.space_group_name_H-M   'P 1'
#
loop_
_entity.id
_entity.type
_entity.pdbx_description
1 polymer ?
#
loop_
_entity_poly.entity_id
_entity_poly.type
_entity_poly.pdbx_seq_one_letter_code
_entity_poly.pdbx_strand_id
1 'polypeptide(L)'
;MSIRRAFIILAGVLCACQILLAADLRQQWDQPNRKWIKGPVRCLLTPEEEKQFKALKTDEEISAFVKAFWAHRDPTPGTPENEFADLFWKRVAEAERLFPQTTEPGAISDRGQVYLLLGRATKTPNPGKTMDWVYENVPYVTPSTFTVQFSTGSGGNPLLLGRKGFEQIIAANEFLRGLGPKAAELYAPKPKPQEMPAAIEMAPPAEVATEESKILDDNALNDALPSAVPFQVRTDFYQATKGDSFVVLTFAVARKDAGGAPLVVFARMVPYASDMKPITLAAANSFGPAEPENSDPNSVWLTFQAGVGAHPGRYSLLAGVRDPATGKLGMVRQPFEVPSYSSQSLQLSTVVLSSALRGPEASPPAAEGKVAPFYLGSFRIVPALDNTFHQGGSMAWYYQIYNAAPDPATGKPNLTLQYEFSLLQKGEYHPVTAPQVVKNRSSQVEAFSFQLVKPTATQKGWVEGDYKLLIKVSDEVSKNSAPPIEIPFKVVP
;
A
#
# COMPACT_ATOMS: atom_id res chain seq x y z
N MET A 1 -15.58 -9.31 -27.91
CA MET A 1 -15.05 -8.16 -27.11
C MET A 1 -15.83 -8.15 -25.80
N SER A 2 -15.20 -8.52 -24.68
CA SER A 2 -15.90 -8.78 -23.42
C SER A 2 -16.28 -7.47 -22.73
N ILE A 3 -17.44 -7.43 -22.08
CA ILE A 3 -18.00 -6.31 -21.31
C ILE A 3 -16.97 -5.72 -20.30
N ARG A 4 -16.03 -6.50 -19.80
CA ARG A 4 -14.95 -6.05 -18.93
C ARG A 4 -13.91 -5.15 -19.60
N ARG A 5 -13.56 -5.41 -20.88
CA ARG A 5 -12.67 -4.50 -21.64
C ARG A 5 -13.34 -3.15 -21.91
N ALA A 6 -14.65 -3.14 -22.11
CA ALA A 6 -15.42 -1.92 -22.24
C ALA A 6 -15.44 -1.10 -20.93
N PHE A 7 -15.48 -1.73 -19.75
CA PHE A 7 -15.46 -1.04 -18.47
C PHE A 7 -14.08 -0.43 -18.13
N ILE A 8 -12.98 -1.09 -18.43
CA ILE A 8 -11.62 -0.57 -18.20
C ILE A 8 -11.32 0.58 -19.17
N ILE A 9 -11.72 0.43 -20.44
CA ILE A 9 -11.62 1.50 -21.43
C ILE A 9 -12.52 2.68 -21.04
N LEU A 10 -13.70 2.42 -20.51
CA LEU A 10 -14.64 3.46 -20.08
C LEU A 10 -14.11 4.22 -18.83
N ALA A 11 -13.49 3.53 -17.87
CA ALA A 11 -12.88 4.16 -16.69
C ALA A 11 -11.63 4.98 -17.05
N GLY A 12 -10.78 4.49 -17.95
CA GLY A 12 -9.62 5.21 -18.46
C GLY A 12 -10.03 6.43 -19.31
N VAL A 13 -11.07 6.30 -20.15
CA VAL A 13 -11.64 7.40 -20.93
C VAL A 13 -12.31 8.43 -20.02
N LEU A 14 -13.01 7.99 -18.95
CA LEU A 14 -13.62 8.90 -17.96
C LEU A 14 -12.54 9.69 -17.19
N CYS A 15 -11.43 9.08 -16.81
CA CYS A 15 -10.33 9.77 -16.12
C CYS A 15 -9.62 10.76 -17.06
N ALA A 16 -9.35 10.37 -18.30
CA ALA A 16 -8.77 11.24 -19.32
C ALA A 16 -9.71 12.40 -19.68
N CYS A 17 -11.02 12.18 -19.79
CA CYS A 17 -12.02 13.21 -19.97
C CYS A 17 -12.06 14.20 -18.80
N GLN A 18 -11.87 13.75 -17.57
CA GLN A 18 -11.87 14.64 -16.40
C GLN A 18 -10.64 15.55 -16.37
N ILE A 19 -9.46 15.03 -16.74
CA ILE A 19 -8.24 15.82 -16.83
C ILE A 19 -8.35 16.88 -17.96
N LEU A 20 -8.87 16.50 -19.11
CA LEU A 20 -9.11 17.40 -20.23
C LEU A 20 -10.15 18.48 -19.87
N LEU A 21 -11.25 18.10 -19.22
CA LEU A 21 -12.27 19.06 -18.78
C LEU A 21 -11.72 20.03 -17.73
N ALA A 22 -10.89 19.56 -16.78
CA ALA A 22 -10.27 20.43 -15.80
C ALA A 22 -9.29 21.44 -16.45
N ALA A 23 -8.52 20.99 -17.45
CA ALA A 23 -7.61 21.84 -18.22
C ALA A 23 -8.39 22.91 -19.03
N ASP A 24 -9.47 22.52 -19.69
CA ASP A 24 -10.33 23.43 -20.46
C ASP A 24 -10.98 24.48 -19.55
N LEU A 25 -11.53 24.08 -18.39
CA LEU A 25 -12.12 24.98 -17.42
C LEU A 25 -11.08 25.92 -16.79
N ARG A 26 -9.88 25.41 -16.50
CA ARG A 26 -8.75 26.25 -16.06
C ARG A 26 -8.39 27.28 -17.13
N GLN A 27 -8.24 26.85 -18.36
CA GLN A 27 -7.96 27.76 -19.47
C GLN A 27 -9.06 28.82 -19.64
N GLN A 28 -10.31 28.49 -19.42
CA GLN A 28 -11.45 29.42 -19.50
C GLN A 28 -11.48 30.43 -18.34
N TRP A 29 -11.29 29.97 -17.10
CA TRP A 29 -11.54 30.75 -15.89
C TRP A 29 -10.29 31.38 -15.26
N ASP A 30 -9.09 30.81 -15.49
CA ASP A 30 -7.82 31.28 -14.90
C ASP A 30 -7.10 32.33 -15.78
N GLN A 31 -7.83 32.91 -16.71
CA GLN A 31 -7.29 34.00 -17.52
C GLN A 31 -7.15 35.27 -16.68
N PRO A 32 -5.95 35.89 -16.63
CA PRO A 32 -5.69 37.08 -15.83
C PRO A 32 -6.36 38.32 -16.47
N ASN A 33 -7.63 38.50 -16.13
CA ASN A 33 -8.45 39.63 -16.56
C ASN A 33 -9.43 40.07 -15.47
N ARG A 34 -10.13 41.15 -15.66
CA ARG A 34 -11.10 41.74 -14.71
C ARG A 34 -12.21 40.80 -14.26
N LYS A 35 -12.51 39.74 -15.03
CA LYS A 35 -13.58 38.78 -14.69
C LYS A 35 -13.05 37.64 -13.82
N TRP A 36 -11.73 37.48 -13.68
CA TRP A 36 -11.09 36.39 -12.94
C TRP A 36 -11.66 36.22 -11.52
N ILE A 37 -11.78 37.31 -10.74
CA ILE A 37 -12.34 37.27 -9.37
C ILE A 37 -13.84 36.91 -9.31
N LYS A 38 -14.53 36.89 -10.44
CA LYS A 38 -15.95 36.51 -10.52
C LYS A 38 -16.13 35.02 -10.81
N GLY A 39 -15.05 34.34 -11.16
CA GLY A 39 -15.01 32.91 -11.42
C GLY A 39 -14.93 32.05 -10.16
N PRO A 40 -14.64 30.76 -10.31
CA PRO A 40 -14.53 29.81 -9.21
C PRO A 40 -13.58 30.25 -8.10
N VAL A 41 -12.49 30.95 -8.43
CA VAL A 41 -11.46 31.42 -7.48
C VAL A 41 -11.98 32.37 -6.40
N ARG A 42 -13.17 32.94 -6.57
CA ARG A 42 -13.74 33.89 -5.61
C ARG A 42 -13.87 33.34 -4.19
N CYS A 43 -14.07 32.02 -4.03
CA CYS A 43 -14.16 31.39 -2.69
C CYS A 43 -12.81 31.31 -1.98
N LEU A 44 -11.71 31.41 -2.73
CA LEU A 44 -10.36 31.39 -2.19
C LEU A 44 -9.85 32.78 -1.78
N LEU A 45 -10.44 33.86 -2.30
CA LEU A 45 -9.98 35.22 -2.02
C LEU A 45 -10.20 35.59 -0.55
N THR A 46 -9.19 36.19 0.06
CA THR A 46 -9.35 36.92 1.31
C THR A 46 -9.96 38.29 1.04
N PRO A 47 -10.55 38.97 2.03
CA PRO A 47 -11.03 40.35 1.86
C PRO A 47 -9.94 41.31 1.39
N GLU A 48 -8.72 41.11 1.86
CA GLU A 48 -7.53 41.91 1.52
C GLU A 48 -7.13 41.69 0.05
N GLU A 49 -7.09 40.44 -0.41
CA GLU A 49 -6.77 40.07 -1.79
C GLU A 49 -7.84 40.63 -2.75
N GLU A 50 -9.12 40.52 -2.38
CA GLU A 50 -10.23 41.07 -3.17
C GLU A 50 -10.10 42.60 -3.30
N LYS A 51 -9.76 43.30 -2.20
CA LYS A 51 -9.54 44.75 -2.18
C LYS A 51 -8.35 45.12 -3.04
N GLN A 52 -7.23 44.41 -2.92
CA GLN A 52 -6.04 44.63 -3.75
C GLN A 52 -6.36 44.43 -5.23
N PHE A 53 -7.01 43.33 -5.62
CA PHE A 53 -7.37 43.08 -7.02
C PHE A 53 -8.25 44.15 -7.61
N LYS A 54 -9.24 44.67 -6.86
CA LYS A 54 -10.13 45.75 -7.31
C LYS A 54 -9.40 47.07 -7.53
N ALA A 55 -8.27 47.28 -6.88
CA ALA A 55 -7.46 48.50 -7.01
C ALA A 55 -6.51 48.47 -8.21
N LEU A 56 -6.25 47.32 -8.83
CA LEU A 56 -5.38 47.15 -10.01
C LEU A 56 -5.98 47.90 -11.19
N LYS A 57 -5.08 48.47 -12.05
CA LYS A 57 -5.51 49.32 -13.17
C LYS A 57 -5.14 48.73 -14.53
N THR A 58 -4.06 47.98 -14.63
CA THR A 58 -3.57 47.46 -15.91
C THR A 58 -3.65 45.93 -15.97
N ASP A 59 -3.59 45.37 -17.18
CA ASP A 59 -3.59 43.93 -17.39
C ASP A 59 -2.30 43.25 -16.90
N GLU A 60 -1.18 44.00 -16.93
CA GLU A 60 0.10 43.55 -16.37
C GLU A 60 0.01 43.40 -14.84
N GLU A 61 -0.60 44.36 -14.14
CA GLU A 61 -0.83 44.30 -12.70
C GLU A 61 -1.73 43.11 -12.36
N ILE A 62 -2.79 42.87 -13.13
CA ILE A 62 -3.71 41.75 -12.95
C ILE A 62 -2.95 40.42 -13.16
N SER A 63 -2.12 40.35 -14.23
CA SER A 63 -1.33 39.15 -14.52
C SER A 63 -0.33 38.85 -13.41
N ALA A 64 0.34 39.85 -12.89
CA ALA A 64 1.26 39.74 -11.78
C ALA A 64 0.55 39.28 -10.49
N PHE A 65 -0.64 39.82 -10.23
CA PHE A 65 -1.47 39.41 -9.07
C PHE A 65 -1.88 37.97 -9.18
N VAL A 66 -2.43 37.51 -10.30
CA VAL A 66 -2.89 36.12 -10.49
C VAL A 66 -1.72 35.15 -10.32
N LYS A 67 -0.55 35.49 -10.87
CA LYS A 67 0.68 34.71 -10.68
C LYS A 67 1.06 34.61 -9.20
N ALA A 68 1.08 35.73 -8.48
CA ALA A 68 1.42 35.79 -7.07
C ALA A 68 0.37 35.07 -6.21
N PHE A 69 -0.91 35.18 -6.57
CA PHE A 69 -2.02 34.50 -5.88
C PHE A 69 -1.83 32.98 -5.84
N TRP A 70 -1.48 32.36 -6.98
CA TRP A 70 -1.21 30.92 -7.03
C TRP A 70 0.13 30.57 -6.38
N ALA A 71 1.16 31.40 -6.52
CA ALA A 71 2.45 31.18 -5.86
C ALA A 71 2.35 31.18 -4.32
N HIS A 72 1.47 32.01 -3.74
CA HIS A 72 1.23 32.03 -2.30
C HIS A 72 0.46 30.77 -1.82
N ARG A 73 -0.16 30.03 -2.71
CA ARG A 73 -0.93 28.81 -2.45
C ARG A 73 -0.22 27.55 -2.93
N ASP A 74 1.03 27.69 -3.31
CA ASP A 74 1.87 26.57 -3.70
C ASP A 74 2.41 25.87 -2.45
N PRO A 75 2.03 24.62 -2.18
CA PRO A 75 2.48 23.89 -1.00
C PRO A 75 3.94 23.43 -1.12
N THR A 76 4.52 23.41 -2.36
CA THR A 76 5.90 22.98 -2.64
C THR A 76 6.63 23.99 -3.54
N PRO A 77 6.86 25.22 -3.05
CA PRO A 77 7.55 26.25 -3.86
C PRO A 77 8.89 25.72 -4.37
N GLY A 78 9.12 25.84 -5.68
CA GLY A 78 10.35 25.35 -6.33
C GLY A 78 10.16 24.08 -7.15
N THR A 79 8.98 23.48 -7.15
CA THR A 79 8.59 22.45 -8.13
C THR A 79 7.83 23.08 -9.31
N PRO A 80 7.74 22.41 -10.46
CA PRO A 80 6.97 22.93 -11.61
C PRO A 80 5.44 22.90 -11.39
N GLU A 81 4.97 22.01 -10.53
CA GLU A 81 3.56 21.80 -10.22
C GLU A 81 3.14 22.66 -9.01
N ASN A 82 1.85 23.05 -8.98
CA ASN A 82 1.20 23.62 -7.81
C ASN A 82 0.01 22.74 -7.45
N GLU A 83 0.20 21.87 -6.47
CA GLU A 83 -0.75 20.80 -6.13
C GLU A 83 -2.07 21.33 -5.58
N PHE A 84 -2.03 22.48 -4.89
CA PHE A 84 -3.25 23.12 -4.43
C PHE A 84 -4.06 23.65 -5.62
N ALA A 85 -3.41 24.31 -6.57
CA ALA A 85 -4.08 24.81 -7.78
C ALA A 85 -4.66 23.65 -8.60
N ASP A 86 -3.92 22.56 -8.76
CA ASP A 86 -4.37 21.39 -9.52
C ASP A 86 -5.54 20.68 -8.84
N LEU A 87 -5.52 20.52 -7.51
CA LEU A 87 -6.65 20.01 -6.74
C LEU A 87 -7.89 20.94 -6.88
N PHE A 88 -7.67 22.23 -6.80
CA PHE A 88 -8.75 23.21 -6.94
C PHE A 88 -9.43 23.11 -8.33
N TRP A 89 -8.65 23.11 -9.42
CA TRP A 89 -9.23 23.00 -10.76
C TRP A 89 -9.88 21.66 -11.04
N LYS A 90 -9.39 20.59 -10.45
CA LYS A 90 -10.07 19.28 -10.43
C LYS A 90 -11.41 19.36 -9.74
N ARG A 91 -11.49 20.01 -8.58
CA ARG A 91 -12.76 20.22 -7.86
C ARG A 91 -13.72 21.13 -8.66
N VAL A 92 -13.22 22.12 -9.41
CA VAL A 92 -14.04 22.93 -10.32
C VAL A 92 -14.71 22.05 -11.36
N ALA A 93 -13.97 21.18 -12.04
CA ALA A 93 -14.54 20.25 -13.02
C ALA A 93 -15.57 19.29 -12.41
N GLU A 94 -15.31 18.82 -11.20
CA GLU A 94 -16.25 17.97 -10.48
C GLU A 94 -17.51 18.73 -10.07
N ALA A 95 -17.39 19.97 -9.60
CA ALA A 95 -18.54 20.81 -9.21
C ALA A 95 -19.43 21.15 -10.42
N GLU A 96 -18.87 21.44 -11.60
CA GLU A 96 -19.64 21.65 -12.83
C GLU A 96 -20.50 20.42 -13.17
N ARG A 97 -19.92 19.24 -13.02
CA ARG A 97 -20.62 17.97 -13.28
C ARG A 97 -21.67 17.62 -12.22
N LEU A 98 -21.36 17.87 -10.94
CA LEU A 98 -22.22 17.48 -9.81
C LEU A 98 -23.37 18.44 -9.57
N PHE A 99 -23.20 19.71 -9.92
CA PHE A 99 -24.17 20.78 -9.63
C PHE A 99 -24.60 21.53 -10.90
N PRO A 100 -25.07 20.80 -11.94
CA PRO A 100 -25.56 21.49 -13.15
C PRO A 100 -26.68 22.44 -12.77
N GLN A 101 -26.49 23.71 -13.07
CA GLN A 101 -27.45 24.75 -12.78
C GLN A 101 -27.97 25.34 -14.09
N THR A 102 -29.18 25.88 -14.06
CA THR A 102 -29.80 26.52 -15.24
C THR A 102 -29.42 27.99 -15.39
N THR A 103 -29.00 28.63 -14.31
CA THR A 103 -28.77 30.09 -14.25
C THR A 103 -27.32 30.50 -14.06
N GLU A 104 -26.47 29.63 -13.53
CA GLU A 104 -25.06 29.88 -13.31
C GLU A 104 -24.23 28.59 -13.37
N PRO A 105 -22.93 28.65 -13.69
CA PRO A 105 -22.04 27.46 -13.61
C PRO A 105 -22.04 26.81 -12.24
N GLY A 106 -21.97 25.48 -12.20
CA GLY A 106 -22.04 24.70 -10.97
C GLY A 106 -20.97 25.07 -9.96
N ALA A 107 -19.74 25.33 -10.41
CA ALA A 107 -18.61 25.71 -9.57
C ALA A 107 -18.77 27.06 -8.86
N ILE A 108 -19.52 28.00 -9.43
CA ILE A 108 -19.78 29.31 -8.80
C ILE A 108 -21.06 29.35 -8.00
N SER A 109 -21.90 28.31 -8.03
CA SER A 109 -23.07 28.17 -7.17
C SER A 109 -22.67 28.03 -5.70
N ASP A 110 -23.59 28.25 -4.77
CA ASP A 110 -23.33 28.09 -3.34
C ASP A 110 -22.84 26.69 -2.97
N ARG A 111 -23.43 25.63 -3.57
CA ARG A 111 -22.94 24.24 -3.39
C ARG A 111 -21.56 24.06 -3.97
N GLY A 112 -21.31 24.60 -5.15
CA GLY A 112 -20.00 24.56 -5.79
C GLY A 112 -18.93 25.17 -4.92
N GLN A 113 -19.17 26.35 -4.38
CA GLN A 113 -18.19 27.05 -3.55
C GLN A 113 -17.85 26.32 -2.26
N VAL A 114 -18.86 25.74 -1.58
CA VAL A 114 -18.61 24.86 -0.44
C VAL A 114 -17.79 23.63 -0.85
N TYR A 115 -18.12 23.03 -2.00
CA TYR A 115 -17.39 21.88 -2.53
C TYR A 115 -15.93 22.21 -2.91
N LEU A 116 -15.68 23.38 -3.49
CA LEU A 116 -14.32 23.81 -3.83
C LEU A 116 -13.42 23.93 -2.59
N LEU A 117 -13.98 24.42 -1.48
CA LEU A 117 -13.23 24.60 -0.22
C LEU A 117 -13.07 23.29 0.57
N LEU A 118 -14.14 22.52 0.74
CA LEU A 118 -14.20 21.38 1.63
C LEU A 118 -14.15 20.02 0.93
N GLY A 119 -14.37 19.97 -0.40
CA GLY A 119 -14.53 18.72 -1.14
C GLY A 119 -15.88 18.06 -0.88
N ARG A 120 -15.94 16.74 -1.09
CA ARG A 120 -17.16 15.95 -0.90
C ARG A 120 -17.54 15.86 0.58
N ALA A 121 -18.80 16.11 0.91
CA ALA A 121 -19.31 15.85 2.26
C ALA A 121 -19.22 14.38 2.64
N THR A 122 -18.96 14.12 3.92
CA THR A 122 -18.87 12.75 4.46
C THR A 122 -20.22 12.04 4.37
N LYS A 123 -21.29 12.79 4.66
CA LYS A 123 -22.67 12.31 4.59
C LYS A 123 -23.58 13.38 4.01
N THR A 124 -24.55 12.94 3.23
CA THR A 124 -25.65 13.77 2.72
C THR A 124 -26.95 13.08 3.07
N PRO A 125 -27.45 13.25 4.32
CA PRO A 125 -28.70 12.63 4.74
C PRO A 125 -29.85 13.03 3.80
N ASN A 126 -30.89 12.20 3.72
CA ASN A 126 -32.06 12.43 2.87
C ASN A 126 -32.63 13.83 3.07
N PRO A 127 -32.89 14.57 1.99
CA PRO A 127 -33.34 15.96 2.09
C PRO A 127 -34.73 16.04 2.75
N GLY A 128 -34.76 16.83 3.82
CA GLY A 128 -36.02 17.28 4.43
C GLY A 128 -36.40 18.68 3.91
N LYS A 129 -36.62 19.62 4.83
CA LYS A 129 -36.80 21.05 4.49
C LYS A 129 -35.48 21.72 4.08
N THR A 130 -34.36 21.11 4.42
CA THR A 130 -33.00 21.54 4.08
C THR A 130 -32.21 20.37 3.46
N MET A 131 -31.19 20.69 2.65
CA MET A 131 -30.19 19.75 2.18
C MET A 131 -29.00 19.91 3.08
N ASP A 132 -28.67 18.87 3.87
CA ASP A 132 -27.60 18.89 4.86
C ASP A 132 -26.37 18.17 4.32
N TRP A 133 -25.23 18.86 4.34
CA TRP A 133 -23.92 18.28 4.05
C TRP A 133 -23.14 18.18 5.35
N VAL A 134 -22.95 16.97 5.83
CA VAL A 134 -22.21 16.68 7.07
C VAL A 134 -20.76 16.40 6.72
N TYR A 135 -19.87 17.15 7.35
CA TYR A 135 -18.42 16.97 7.28
C TYR A 135 -17.96 16.44 8.63
N GLU A 136 -17.36 15.24 8.63
CA GLU A 136 -16.86 14.57 9.84
C GLU A 136 -15.34 14.48 9.79
N ASN A 137 -14.71 14.70 10.94
CA ASN A 137 -13.24 14.58 11.11
C ASN A 137 -12.44 15.42 10.11
N VAL A 138 -12.89 16.65 9.84
CA VAL A 138 -12.16 17.58 8.96
C VAL A 138 -10.84 17.94 9.65
N PRO A 139 -9.69 17.61 9.04
CA PRO A 139 -8.39 17.86 9.65
C PRO A 139 -8.21 19.34 9.99
N TYR A 140 -7.66 19.63 11.17
CA TYR A 140 -7.32 20.96 11.66
C TYR A 140 -8.48 21.94 11.85
N VAL A 141 -9.73 21.58 11.54
CA VAL A 141 -10.92 22.41 11.79
C VAL A 141 -11.50 22.10 13.17
N THR A 142 -11.93 23.15 13.89
CA THR A 142 -12.59 23.01 15.19
C THR A 142 -13.94 23.73 15.19
N PRO A 143 -15.05 23.03 15.47
CA PRO A 143 -15.15 21.58 15.68
C PRO A 143 -14.86 20.80 14.38
N SER A 144 -14.23 19.62 14.50
CA SER A 144 -13.85 18.79 13.33
C SER A 144 -15.04 18.18 12.59
N THR A 145 -16.20 18.20 13.23
CA THR A 145 -17.49 17.74 12.67
C THR A 145 -18.48 18.89 12.68
N PHE A 146 -19.04 19.21 11.52
CA PHE A 146 -20.02 20.28 11.35
C PHE A 146 -20.94 20.00 10.13
N THR A 147 -22.08 20.71 10.09
CA THR A 147 -23.06 20.57 9.01
C THR A 147 -23.19 21.89 8.25
N VAL A 148 -23.13 21.81 6.94
CA VAL A 148 -23.45 22.90 6.02
C VAL A 148 -24.82 22.65 5.43
N GLN A 149 -25.72 23.62 5.54
CA GLN A 149 -27.13 23.48 5.14
C GLN A 149 -27.44 24.34 3.91
N PHE A 150 -28.24 23.78 3.02
CA PHE A 150 -28.75 24.48 1.85
C PHE A 150 -30.30 24.46 1.82
N SER A 151 -30.91 25.50 1.24
CA SER A 151 -32.33 25.51 1.00
C SER A 151 -32.76 24.46 -0.04
N THR A 152 -33.94 23.90 0.10
CA THR A 152 -34.56 22.98 -0.88
C THR A 152 -35.68 23.62 -1.67
N GLY A 153 -35.77 24.97 -1.73
CA GLY A 153 -36.88 25.72 -2.32
C GLY A 153 -37.18 25.33 -3.78
N SER A 154 -38.44 25.35 -4.14
CA SER A 154 -38.96 24.99 -5.45
C SER A 154 -38.51 25.98 -6.55
N GLY A 155 -37.80 25.46 -7.56
CA GLY A 155 -37.52 26.16 -8.81
C GLY A 155 -36.26 27.02 -8.86
N GLY A 156 -35.44 27.07 -7.81
CA GLY A 156 -34.18 27.83 -7.76
C GLY A 156 -33.00 26.95 -7.39
N ASN A 157 -31.78 27.51 -7.55
CA ASN A 157 -30.56 26.85 -7.06
C ASN A 157 -30.58 26.78 -5.53
N PRO A 158 -30.17 25.67 -4.89
CA PRO A 158 -30.04 25.62 -3.45
C PRO A 158 -29.08 26.69 -2.93
N LEU A 159 -29.57 27.52 -2.00
CA LEU A 159 -28.79 28.61 -1.41
C LEU A 159 -28.22 28.19 -0.08
N LEU A 160 -26.99 28.59 0.20
CA LEU A 160 -26.31 28.35 1.45
C LEU A 160 -27.04 29.05 2.60
N LEU A 161 -27.54 28.27 3.56
CA LEU A 161 -28.09 28.74 4.80
C LEU A 161 -27.01 29.00 5.83
N GLY A 162 -27.17 30.02 6.69
CA GLY A 162 -26.16 30.35 7.68
C GLY A 162 -24.81 30.80 7.09
N ARG A 163 -24.80 31.42 5.93
CA ARG A 163 -23.61 31.90 5.19
C ARG A 163 -22.57 32.56 6.09
N LYS A 164 -22.99 33.46 6.99
CA LYS A 164 -22.11 34.18 7.92
C LYS A 164 -21.33 33.22 8.81
N GLY A 165 -21.97 32.18 9.34
CA GLY A 165 -21.30 31.13 10.15
C GLY A 165 -20.32 30.32 9.32
N PHE A 166 -20.67 29.96 8.10
CA PHE A 166 -19.76 29.28 7.19
C PHE A 166 -18.51 30.14 6.86
N GLU A 167 -18.70 31.40 6.54
CA GLU A 167 -17.61 32.36 6.28
C GLU A 167 -16.68 32.52 7.50
N GLN A 168 -17.23 32.48 8.72
CA GLN A 168 -16.41 32.49 9.97
C GLN A 168 -15.57 31.23 10.09
N ILE A 169 -16.11 30.05 9.76
CA ILE A 169 -15.33 28.79 9.74
C ILE A 169 -14.18 28.91 8.74
N ILE A 170 -14.44 29.41 7.55
CA ILE A 170 -13.42 29.54 6.50
C ILE A 170 -12.37 30.58 6.90
N ALA A 171 -12.77 31.72 7.47
CA ALA A 171 -11.85 32.76 7.94
C ALA A 171 -10.94 32.29 9.10
N ALA A 172 -11.47 31.46 10.00
CA ALA A 172 -10.69 30.86 11.08
C ALA A 172 -9.74 29.73 10.59
N ASN A 173 -9.93 29.26 9.37
CA ASN A 173 -9.19 28.11 8.81
C ASN A 173 -8.66 28.45 7.40
N GLU A 174 -7.77 29.43 7.31
CA GLU A 174 -7.24 29.95 6.02
C GLU A 174 -6.54 28.86 5.18
N PHE A 175 -6.06 27.78 5.78
CA PHE A 175 -5.53 26.64 5.04
C PHE A 175 -6.53 26.01 4.07
N LEU A 176 -7.85 26.15 4.31
CA LEU A 176 -8.89 25.73 3.36
C LEU A 176 -8.87 26.54 2.06
N ARG A 177 -8.29 27.74 2.12
CA ARG A 177 -8.01 28.59 0.96
C ARG A 177 -6.60 28.40 0.39
N GLY A 178 -5.85 27.42 0.88
CA GLY A 178 -4.46 27.17 0.48
C GLY A 178 -3.43 28.09 1.13
N LEU A 179 -3.75 28.73 2.25
CA LEU A 179 -2.86 29.72 2.89
C LEU A 179 -2.28 29.20 4.20
N GLY A 180 -1.04 29.62 4.46
CA GLY A 180 -0.34 29.32 5.72
C GLY A 180 0.30 27.91 5.80
N PRO A 181 1.07 27.65 6.87
CA PRO A 181 1.87 26.43 6.98
C PRO A 181 1.04 25.13 7.01
N LYS A 182 -0.17 25.18 7.56
CA LYS A 182 -1.09 24.03 7.53
C LYS A 182 -1.57 23.67 6.13
N ALA A 183 -1.64 24.64 5.21
CA ALA A 183 -1.97 24.37 3.80
C ALA A 183 -0.83 23.59 3.13
N ALA A 184 0.42 23.98 3.36
CA ALA A 184 1.57 23.23 2.87
C ALA A 184 1.56 21.78 3.39
N GLU A 185 1.28 21.56 4.69
CA GLU A 185 1.18 20.23 5.28
C GLU A 185 0.04 19.38 4.68
N LEU A 186 -1.12 20.02 4.40
CA LEU A 186 -2.32 19.33 3.92
C LEU A 186 -2.27 19.03 2.41
N TYR A 187 -1.76 19.97 1.61
CA TYR A 187 -1.83 19.94 0.15
C TYR A 187 -0.49 19.63 -0.53
N ALA A 188 0.65 19.73 0.18
CA ALA A 188 1.91 19.22 -0.38
C ALA A 188 1.68 17.80 -0.89
N PRO A 189 2.29 17.43 -2.02
CA PRO A 189 2.23 16.04 -2.46
C PRO A 189 2.73 15.23 -1.27
N LYS A 190 1.84 14.42 -0.71
CA LYS A 190 2.33 13.36 0.16
C LYS A 190 3.37 12.66 -0.68
N PRO A 191 4.66 12.63 -0.27
CA PRO A 191 5.70 12.07 -1.10
C PRO A 191 5.13 10.78 -1.67
N LYS A 192 5.13 10.69 -3.01
CA LYS A 192 4.70 9.43 -3.66
C LYS A 192 5.41 8.38 -2.85
N PRO A 193 4.69 7.41 -2.24
CA PRO A 193 5.32 6.38 -1.46
C PRO A 193 6.50 5.96 -2.31
N GLN A 194 7.71 6.20 -1.82
CA GLN A 194 8.96 5.94 -2.56
C GLN A 194 8.73 4.56 -3.13
N GLU A 195 8.70 4.37 -4.43
CA GLU A 195 8.13 3.21 -5.09
C GLU A 195 8.37 1.99 -4.22
N MET A 196 7.39 1.73 -3.38
CA MET A 196 7.30 0.41 -2.77
C MET A 196 7.36 -0.50 -3.97
N PRO A 197 8.16 -1.54 -3.97
CA PRO A 197 8.27 -2.45 -5.10
C PRO A 197 6.85 -2.64 -5.62
N ALA A 198 6.61 -2.21 -6.85
CA ALA A 198 5.32 -1.77 -7.40
C ALA A 198 4.20 -2.62 -6.82
N ALA A 199 3.29 -2.00 -6.08
CA ALA A 199 2.30 -2.74 -5.30
C ALA A 199 1.66 -3.73 -6.27
N ILE A 200 1.84 -5.00 -6.00
CA ILE A 200 1.63 -6.09 -6.92
C ILE A 200 0.16 -6.07 -7.33
N GLU A 201 -0.13 -5.63 -8.55
CA GLU A 201 -1.48 -5.68 -9.09
C GLU A 201 -1.75 -7.13 -9.50
N MET A 202 -2.48 -7.84 -8.64
CA MET A 202 -2.78 -9.25 -8.85
C MET A 202 -4.15 -9.39 -9.52
N ALA A 203 -4.17 -9.95 -10.73
CA ALA A 203 -5.40 -10.51 -11.26
C ALA A 203 -5.79 -11.75 -10.42
N PRO A 204 -7.08 -11.91 -10.05
CA PRO A 204 -7.52 -13.15 -9.41
C PRO A 204 -7.19 -14.33 -10.32
N PRO A 205 -6.70 -15.45 -9.76
CA PRO A 205 -6.44 -16.65 -10.56
C PRO A 205 -7.70 -17.06 -11.30
N ALA A 206 -7.55 -17.39 -12.58
CA ALA A 206 -8.68 -17.90 -13.36
C ALA A 206 -9.14 -19.23 -12.75
N GLU A 207 -10.43 -19.36 -12.46
CA GLU A 207 -11.05 -20.63 -12.09
C GLU A 207 -11.00 -21.57 -13.30
N VAL A 208 -9.98 -22.41 -13.34
CA VAL A 208 -9.91 -23.53 -14.27
C VAL A 208 -10.22 -24.78 -13.46
N ALA A 209 -11.25 -25.53 -13.86
CA ALA A 209 -11.53 -26.83 -13.29
C ALA A 209 -10.38 -27.78 -13.65
N THR A 210 -9.45 -27.98 -12.73
CA THR A 210 -8.30 -28.87 -12.87
C THR A 210 -8.50 -30.11 -11.99
N GLU A 211 -7.67 -31.14 -12.21
CA GLU A 211 -7.61 -32.30 -11.34
C GLU A 211 -7.32 -31.89 -9.89
N GLU A 212 -6.47 -30.88 -9.70
CA GLU A 212 -6.10 -30.34 -8.39
C GLU A 212 -7.28 -29.67 -7.70
N SER A 213 -8.14 -28.94 -8.44
CA SER A 213 -9.36 -28.35 -7.90
C SER A 213 -10.31 -29.41 -7.37
N LYS A 214 -10.45 -30.53 -8.10
CA LYS A 214 -11.26 -31.67 -7.67
C LYS A 214 -10.68 -32.34 -6.42
N ILE A 215 -9.37 -32.53 -6.35
CA ILE A 215 -8.70 -33.07 -5.15
C ILE A 215 -8.97 -32.17 -3.94
N LEU A 216 -8.93 -30.84 -4.13
CA LEU A 216 -9.23 -29.88 -3.06
C LEU A 216 -10.70 -29.98 -2.61
N ASP A 217 -11.65 -30.15 -3.54
CA ASP A 217 -13.07 -30.32 -3.25
C ASP A 217 -13.33 -31.62 -2.48
N ASP A 218 -12.78 -32.75 -2.94
CA ASP A 218 -12.93 -34.06 -2.34
C ASP A 218 -12.36 -34.10 -0.90
N ASN A 219 -11.38 -33.25 -0.57
CA ASN A 219 -10.74 -33.18 0.74
C ASN A 219 -11.14 -31.95 1.57
N ALA A 220 -12.08 -31.13 1.09
CA ALA A 220 -12.46 -29.89 1.77
C ALA A 220 -12.96 -30.10 3.21
N LEU A 221 -13.66 -31.19 3.46
CA LEU A 221 -14.22 -31.56 4.78
C LEU A 221 -13.58 -32.82 5.38
N ASN A 222 -12.52 -33.33 4.76
CA ASN A 222 -11.88 -34.56 5.23
C ASN A 222 -10.92 -34.26 6.40
N ASP A 223 -11.14 -34.84 7.56
CA ASP A 223 -10.27 -34.69 8.72
C ASP A 223 -8.98 -35.49 8.61
N ALA A 224 -9.00 -36.62 7.88
CA ALA A 224 -7.84 -37.48 7.63
C ALA A 224 -7.25 -37.18 6.24
N LEU A 225 -6.37 -36.19 6.16
CA LEU A 225 -5.76 -35.81 4.91
C LEU A 225 -4.68 -36.79 4.44
N PRO A 226 -4.53 -37.02 3.12
CA PRO A 226 -3.43 -37.82 2.56
C PRO A 226 -2.05 -37.33 3.00
N SER A 227 -1.13 -38.25 3.30
CA SER A 227 0.21 -37.92 3.79
C SER A 227 1.34 -38.70 3.10
N ALA A 228 1.07 -39.26 1.91
CA ALA A 228 2.04 -40.10 1.20
C ALA A 228 3.22 -39.30 0.59
N VAL A 229 3.09 -37.98 0.44
CA VAL A 229 4.18 -37.05 0.08
C VAL A 229 4.34 -36.05 1.23
N PRO A 230 5.34 -36.20 2.10
CA PRO A 230 5.59 -35.23 3.16
C PRO A 230 6.10 -33.90 2.60
N PHE A 231 5.54 -32.79 3.07
CA PHE A 231 5.98 -31.46 2.70
C PHE A 231 5.71 -30.45 3.82
N GLN A 232 6.35 -29.30 3.71
CA GLN A 232 6.10 -28.14 4.55
C GLN A 232 5.51 -27.03 3.71
N VAL A 233 4.67 -26.18 4.29
CA VAL A 233 4.18 -24.95 3.67
C VAL A 233 4.32 -23.79 4.62
N ARG A 234 4.83 -22.67 4.08
CA ARG A 234 5.00 -21.40 4.77
C ARG A 234 4.16 -20.34 4.09
N THR A 235 3.60 -19.43 4.89
CA THR A 235 2.89 -18.25 4.42
C THR A 235 3.65 -16.99 4.83
N ASP A 236 3.93 -16.10 3.86
CA ASP A 236 4.53 -14.81 4.09
C ASP A 236 3.62 -13.70 3.57
N PHE A 237 3.64 -12.52 4.22
CA PHE A 237 2.69 -11.44 3.96
C PHE A 237 3.40 -10.14 3.66
N TYR A 238 2.94 -9.47 2.59
CA TYR A 238 3.40 -8.16 2.15
C TYR A 238 2.20 -7.28 1.84
N GLN A 239 2.41 -5.96 1.80
CA GLN A 239 1.36 -5.05 1.39
C GLN A 239 1.06 -5.19 -0.10
N ALA A 240 -0.21 -5.24 -0.47
CA ALA A 240 -0.70 -5.14 -1.84
C ALA A 240 -1.50 -3.86 -2.07
N THR A 241 -1.98 -3.64 -3.30
CA THR A 241 -2.84 -2.50 -3.65
C THR A 241 -4.23 -2.62 -3.04
N LYS A 242 -4.93 -1.48 -2.92
CA LYS A 242 -6.35 -1.41 -2.56
C LYS A 242 -6.75 -1.96 -1.20
N GLY A 243 -5.81 -2.00 -0.24
CA GLY A 243 -6.08 -2.50 1.11
C GLY A 243 -5.97 -4.01 1.26
N ASP A 244 -5.60 -4.71 0.20
CA ASP A 244 -5.28 -6.14 0.22
C ASP A 244 -3.86 -6.39 0.74
N SER A 245 -3.59 -7.64 1.09
CA SER A 245 -2.25 -8.13 1.37
C SER A 245 -1.84 -9.15 0.31
N PHE A 246 -0.56 -9.11 -0.05
CA PHE A 246 0.05 -10.09 -0.92
C PHE A 246 0.49 -11.28 -0.06
N VAL A 247 -0.14 -12.43 -0.27
CA VAL A 247 0.14 -13.69 0.41
C VAL A 247 1.06 -14.52 -0.47
N VAL A 248 2.22 -14.88 0.05
CA VAL A 248 3.19 -15.74 -0.60
C VAL A 248 3.16 -17.10 0.05
N LEU A 249 2.86 -18.14 -0.72
CA LEU A 249 2.90 -19.54 -0.30
C LEU A 249 4.19 -20.18 -0.79
N THR A 250 5.00 -20.68 0.12
CA THR A 250 6.23 -21.41 -0.19
C THR A 250 6.12 -22.84 0.30
N PHE A 251 6.25 -23.79 -0.62
CA PHE A 251 6.23 -25.23 -0.35
C PHE A 251 7.64 -25.79 -0.37
N ALA A 252 7.94 -26.73 0.49
CA ALA A 252 9.19 -27.50 0.44
C ALA A 252 8.91 -28.98 0.59
N VAL A 253 9.45 -29.73 -0.35
CA VAL A 253 9.44 -31.20 -0.35
C VAL A 253 10.88 -31.68 -0.20
N ALA A 254 11.14 -32.61 0.71
CA ALA A 254 12.49 -33.16 0.85
C ALA A 254 12.86 -33.92 -0.44
N ARG A 255 14.07 -33.65 -0.98
CA ARG A 255 14.53 -34.26 -2.25
C ARG A 255 14.46 -35.79 -2.22
N LYS A 256 14.71 -36.42 -1.06
CA LYS A 256 14.59 -37.88 -0.88
C LYS A 256 13.15 -38.39 -1.06
N ASP A 257 12.14 -37.55 -0.85
CA ASP A 257 10.74 -37.90 -0.92
C ASP A 257 10.07 -37.46 -2.23
N ALA A 258 10.84 -36.74 -3.08
CA ALA A 258 10.32 -36.13 -4.30
C ALA A 258 10.27 -37.07 -5.52
N GLY A 259 10.83 -38.29 -5.42
CA GLY A 259 10.95 -39.18 -6.58
C GLY A 259 11.76 -38.53 -7.72
N GLY A 260 11.69 -39.02 -8.91
CA GLY A 260 12.38 -38.46 -10.09
C GLY A 260 11.47 -37.63 -11.02
N ALA A 261 10.22 -37.46 -10.68
CA ALA A 261 9.22 -36.80 -11.52
C ALA A 261 8.92 -35.34 -11.05
N PRO A 262 8.49 -34.44 -11.94
CA PRO A 262 8.04 -33.13 -11.57
C PRO A 262 6.82 -33.23 -10.64
N LEU A 263 6.92 -32.64 -9.45
CA LEU A 263 5.81 -32.55 -8.51
C LEU A 263 4.82 -31.48 -8.91
N VAL A 264 3.55 -31.71 -8.59
CA VAL A 264 2.44 -30.77 -8.78
C VAL A 264 2.04 -30.21 -7.41
N VAL A 265 2.11 -28.90 -7.27
CA VAL A 265 1.81 -28.17 -6.03
C VAL A 265 0.53 -27.35 -6.22
N PHE A 266 -0.36 -27.36 -5.24
CA PHE A 266 -1.63 -26.64 -5.32
C PHE A 266 -2.15 -26.25 -3.92
N ALA A 267 -3.02 -25.25 -3.87
CA ALA A 267 -3.58 -24.78 -2.62
C ALA A 267 -4.96 -24.13 -2.80
N ARG A 268 -5.74 -24.08 -1.71
CA ARG A 268 -6.95 -23.27 -1.59
C ARG A 268 -6.94 -22.53 -0.26
N MET A 269 -7.13 -21.24 -0.30
CA MET A 269 -7.33 -20.39 0.85
C MET A 269 -8.83 -20.15 1.02
N VAL A 270 -9.42 -20.67 2.07
CA VAL A 270 -10.85 -20.57 2.37
C VAL A 270 -11.05 -19.54 3.49
N PRO A 271 -11.69 -18.38 3.21
CA PRO A 271 -11.95 -17.38 4.24
C PRO A 271 -12.97 -17.90 5.25
N TYR A 272 -12.82 -17.48 6.52
CA TYR A 272 -13.83 -17.75 7.55
C TYR A 272 -15.04 -16.80 7.42
N ALA A 273 -14.89 -15.66 6.78
CA ALA A 273 -15.97 -14.73 6.49
C ALA A 273 -16.81 -15.25 5.31
N SER A 274 -18.12 -15.30 5.49
CA SER A 274 -19.05 -15.91 4.52
C SER A 274 -19.30 -15.07 3.25
N ASP A 275 -18.94 -13.79 3.28
CA ASP A 275 -19.06 -12.85 2.16
C ASP A 275 -17.84 -12.84 1.22
N MET A 276 -16.79 -13.55 1.60
CA MET A 276 -15.56 -13.68 0.80
C MET A 276 -15.52 -15.04 0.07
N LYS A 277 -14.95 -15.03 -1.13
CA LYS A 277 -14.78 -16.25 -1.94
C LYS A 277 -13.46 -16.94 -1.65
N PRO A 278 -13.42 -18.30 -1.71
CA PRO A 278 -12.16 -19.03 -1.70
C PRO A 278 -11.25 -18.66 -2.86
N ILE A 279 -9.93 -18.70 -2.60
CA ILE A 279 -8.89 -18.44 -3.60
C ILE A 279 -8.18 -19.75 -3.87
N THR A 280 -8.27 -20.27 -5.10
CA THR A 280 -7.62 -21.52 -5.51
C THR A 280 -6.38 -21.21 -6.34
N LEU A 281 -5.28 -21.85 -6.00
CA LEU A 281 -3.99 -21.80 -6.67
C LEU A 281 -3.68 -23.21 -7.17
N ALA A 282 -3.70 -23.39 -8.50
CA ALA A 282 -3.40 -24.67 -9.12
C ALA A 282 -2.01 -24.63 -9.80
N ALA A 283 -1.37 -25.80 -9.87
CA ALA A 283 0.03 -25.96 -10.25
C ALA A 283 0.44 -25.36 -11.59
N ALA A 284 -0.37 -25.57 -12.62
CA ALA A 284 0.03 -25.23 -13.99
C ALA A 284 0.24 -23.75 -14.25
N ASN A 285 -0.27 -22.87 -13.36
CA ASN A 285 -0.34 -21.43 -13.61
C ASN A 285 0.18 -20.55 -12.47
N SER A 286 0.51 -21.11 -11.31
CA SER A 286 0.74 -20.31 -10.09
C SER A 286 2.06 -20.62 -9.37
N PHE A 287 2.55 -21.87 -9.41
CA PHE A 287 3.76 -22.26 -8.69
C PHE A 287 4.94 -22.47 -9.63
N GLY A 288 6.07 -21.88 -9.31
CA GLY A 288 7.33 -22.13 -9.97
C GLY A 288 8.33 -22.80 -9.02
N PRO A 289 9.12 -23.78 -9.51
CA PRO A 289 10.21 -24.35 -8.73
C PRO A 289 11.34 -23.31 -8.52
N ALA A 290 12.09 -23.43 -7.44
CA ALA A 290 13.38 -22.76 -7.33
C ALA A 290 14.31 -23.36 -8.38
N GLU A 291 14.91 -22.50 -9.20
CA GLU A 291 15.87 -22.98 -10.19
C GLU A 291 17.09 -23.66 -9.52
N PRO A 292 17.59 -24.78 -10.06
CA PRO A 292 18.70 -25.54 -9.45
C PRO A 292 19.97 -24.73 -9.23
N GLU A 293 20.23 -23.73 -10.07
CA GLU A 293 21.41 -22.86 -9.98
C GLU A 293 21.46 -21.97 -8.72
N ASN A 294 20.32 -21.85 -8.06
CA ASN A 294 20.13 -20.97 -6.92
C ASN A 294 19.62 -21.69 -5.67
N SER A 295 19.26 -22.95 -5.74
CA SER A 295 19.17 -23.78 -4.56
C SER A 295 20.60 -24.15 -4.16
N ASP A 296 20.95 -23.91 -2.90
CA ASP A 296 22.13 -24.54 -2.32
C ASP A 296 22.15 -26.00 -2.84
N PRO A 297 23.20 -26.43 -3.60
CA PRO A 297 23.26 -27.80 -4.10
C PRO A 297 23.20 -28.83 -2.96
N ASN A 298 23.49 -28.38 -1.73
CA ASN A 298 23.32 -29.14 -0.49
C ASN A 298 21.93 -28.99 0.11
N SER A 299 21.05 -28.13 -0.48
CA SER A 299 19.67 -28.02 -0.02
C SER A 299 18.96 -29.36 -0.15
N VAL A 300 18.52 -29.88 0.97
CA VAL A 300 17.74 -31.12 1.04
C VAL A 300 16.29 -30.91 0.52
N TRP A 301 15.94 -29.70 0.12
CA TRP A 301 14.57 -29.30 -0.23
C TRP A 301 14.40 -28.96 -1.71
N LEU A 302 13.27 -29.37 -2.30
CA LEU A 302 12.70 -28.80 -3.50
C LEU A 302 11.66 -27.76 -3.07
N THR A 303 11.85 -26.52 -3.50
CA THR A 303 11.02 -25.40 -3.07
C THR A 303 10.21 -24.86 -4.23
N PHE A 304 8.91 -24.60 -3.98
CA PHE A 304 7.97 -24.04 -4.94
C PHE A 304 7.32 -22.81 -4.33
N GLN A 305 7.04 -21.78 -5.11
CA GLN A 305 6.43 -20.56 -4.60
C GLN A 305 5.36 -20.02 -5.55
N ALA A 306 4.28 -19.52 -4.95
CA ALA A 306 3.27 -18.71 -5.61
C ALA A 306 2.85 -17.55 -4.71
N GLY A 307 2.36 -16.47 -5.33
CA GLY A 307 1.81 -15.34 -4.62
C GLY A 307 0.44 -14.96 -5.13
N VAL A 308 -0.41 -14.47 -4.23
CA VAL A 308 -1.78 -14.04 -4.53
C VAL A 308 -2.22 -12.89 -3.64
N GLY A 309 -3.04 -11.98 -4.17
CA GLY A 309 -3.71 -10.96 -3.37
C GLY A 309 -4.87 -11.56 -2.57
N ALA A 310 -4.99 -11.19 -1.29
CA ALA A 310 -6.09 -11.59 -0.44
C ALA A 310 -6.51 -10.45 0.48
N HIS A 311 -7.80 -10.36 0.77
CA HIS A 311 -8.31 -9.43 1.78
C HIS A 311 -7.80 -9.80 3.17
N PRO A 312 -7.53 -8.82 4.04
CA PRO A 312 -7.19 -9.10 5.44
C PRO A 312 -8.29 -9.92 6.15
N GLY A 313 -7.88 -10.86 6.98
CA GLY A 313 -8.80 -11.70 7.73
C GLY A 313 -8.30 -13.12 7.97
N ARG A 314 -9.14 -13.94 8.58
CA ARG A 314 -8.80 -15.32 8.92
C ARG A 314 -9.16 -16.27 7.78
N TYR A 315 -8.25 -17.19 7.49
CA TYR A 315 -8.37 -18.20 6.44
C TYR A 315 -7.97 -19.58 6.95
N SER A 316 -8.51 -20.60 6.28
CA SER A 316 -8.01 -21.97 6.32
C SER A 316 -7.27 -22.24 5.01
N LEU A 317 -5.99 -22.56 5.09
CA LEU A 317 -5.20 -23.05 3.96
C LEU A 317 -5.39 -24.57 3.86
N LEU A 318 -5.86 -25.05 2.72
CA LEU A 318 -5.78 -26.43 2.30
C LEU A 318 -4.75 -26.52 1.19
N ALA A 319 -3.63 -27.18 1.45
CA ALA A 319 -2.48 -27.25 0.54
C ALA A 319 -2.17 -28.70 0.19
N GLY A 320 -1.69 -28.93 -1.05
CA GLY A 320 -1.37 -30.27 -1.50
C GLY A 320 -0.15 -30.32 -2.40
N VAL A 321 0.52 -31.47 -2.38
CA VAL A 321 1.61 -31.87 -3.30
C VAL A 321 1.29 -33.25 -3.84
N ARG A 322 1.31 -33.37 -5.17
CA ARG A 322 1.05 -34.63 -5.87
C ARG A 322 2.24 -35.03 -6.75
N ASP A 323 2.58 -36.29 -6.71
CA ASP A 323 3.46 -36.93 -7.68
C ASP A 323 2.59 -37.52 -8.81
N PRO A 324 2.58 -36.91 -10.01
CA PRO A 324 1.72 -37.39 -11.10
C PRO A 324 2.14 -38.73 -11.66
N ALA A 325 3.41 -39.15 -11.47
CA ALA A 325 3.88 -40.44 -11.98
C ALA A 325 3.42 -41.62 -11.12
N THR A 326 3.30 -41.43 -9.81
CA THR A 326 2.93 -42.48 -8.86
C THR A 326 1.51 -42.32 -8.31
N GLY A 327 0.87 -41.18 -8.53
CA GLY A 327 -0.42 -40.81 -7.93
C GLY A 327 -0.35 -40.53 -6.42
N LYS A 328 0.83 -40.54 -5.80
CA LYS A 328 1.01 -40.24 -4.39
C LYS A 328 0.62 -38.79 -4.09
N LEU A 329 -0.06 -38.58 -2.99
CA LEU A 329 -0.62 -37.31 -2.57
C LEU A 329 -0.25 -37.00 -1.12
N GLY A 330 0.21 -35.79 -0.87
CA GLY A 330 0.32 -35.22 0.47
C GLY A 330 -0.55 -33.98 0.59
N MET A 331 -1.26 -33.83 1.70
CA MET A 331 -2.07 -32.63 1.96
C MET A 331 -1.94 -32.20 3.42
N VAL A 332 -2.08 -30.89 3.62
CA VAL A 332 -2.12 -30.29 4.98
C VAL A 332 -3.23 -29.25 5.04
N ARG A 333 -3.78 -29.08 6.23
CA ARG A 333 -4.71 -27.98 6.53
C ARG A 333 -4.17 -27.18 7.69
N GLN A 334 -4.10 -25.87 7.56
CA GLN A 334 -3.67 -24.98 8.63
C GLN A 334 -4.44 -23.66 8.62
N PRO A 335 -4.85 -23.14 9.79
CA PRO A 335 -5.40 -21.80 9.89
C PRO A 335 -4.28 -20.78 9.79
N PHE A 336 -4.59 -19.60 9.23
CA PHE A 336 -3.69 -18.44 9.23
C PHE A 336 -4.51 -17.16 9.17
N GLU A 337 -3.87 -16.03 9.47
CA GLU A 337 -4.47 -14.71 9.39
C GLU A 337 -3.68 -13.83 8.42
N VAL A 338 -4.40 -13.27 7.46
CA VAL A 338 -3.87 -12.28 6.51
C VAL A 338 -3.90 -10.93 7.21
N PRO A 339 -2.74 -10.29 7.46
CA PRO A 339 -2.68 -9.02 8.16
C PRO A 339 -3.20 -7.88 7.29
N SER A 340 -3.66 -6.80 7.94
CA SER A 340 -3.96 -5.53 7.28
C SER A 340 -2.79 -4.57 7.44
N TYR A 341 -2.33 -4.00 6.32
CA TYR A 341 -1.31 -2.96 6.28
C TYR A 341 -1.89 -1.56 6.03
N SER A 342 -3.21 -1.42 6.15
CA SER A 342 -3.93 -0.15 5.89
C SER A 342 -3.96 0.80 7.10
N SER A 343 -3.46 0.40 8.26
CA SER A 343 -3.37 1.25 9.45
C SER A 343 -2.35 2.39 9.25
N GLN A 344 -2.47 3.45 10.06
CA GLN A 344 -1.48 4.54 10.07
C GLN A 344 -0.26 4.25 10.99
N SER A 345 -0.25 3.11 11.66
CA SER A 345 0.87 2.71 12.52
C SER A 345 2.01 2.12 11.70
N LEU A 346 3.24 2.31 12.18
CA LEU A 346 4.43 1.66 11.60
C LEU A 346 4.29 0.14 11.67
N GLN A 347 4.44 -0.54 10.54
CA GLN A 347 4.28 -2.00 10.43
C GLN A 347 5.40 -2.61 9.61
N LEU A 348 5.66 -3.90 9.85
CA LEU A 348 6.61 -4.69 9.07
C LEU A 348 5.86 -5.80 8.32
N SER A 349 6.34 -6.13 7.12
CA SER A 349 5.96 -7.39 6.46
C SER A 349 6.44 -8.59 7.27
N THR A 350 6.11 -9.78 6.84
CA THR A 350 6.83 -10.97 7.30
C THR A 350 8.33 -10.79 7.07
N VAL A 351 9.12 -11.15 8.08
CA VAL A 351 10.58 -11.22 7.95
C VAL A 351 10.94 -12.61 7.45
N VAL A 352 11.61 -12.66 6.29
CA VAL A 352 12.05 -13.91 5.69
C VAL A 352 13.53 -14.09 5.93
N LEU A 353 13.91 -15.21 6.55
CA LEU A 353 15.29 -15.65 6.60
C LEU A 353 15.61 -16.49 5.36
N SER A 354 16.83 -16.35 4.83
CA SER A 354 17.29 -17.01 3.60
C SER A 354 18.77 -17.35 3.70
N SER A 355 19.18 -18.46 3.11
CA SER A 355 20.61 -18.76 2.87
C SER A 355 21.11 -18.13 1.56
N ALA A 356 20.19 -17.70 0.67
CA ALA A 356 20.49 -17.17 -0.64
C ALA A 356 19.62 -15.93 -0.93
N LEU A 357 20.14 -14.75 -0.61
CA LEU A 357 19.59 -13.45 -0.99
C LEU A 357 20.41 -12.89 -2.15
N ARG A 358 19.77 -12.49 -3.23
CA ARG A 358 20.39 -11.80 -4.38
C ARG A 358 19.61 -10.52 -4.70
N GLY A 359 20.32 -9.51 -5.19
CA GLY A 359 19.75 -8.25 -5.65
C GLY A 359 20.47 -7.02 -5.08
N PRO A 360 20.08 -5.83 -5.52
CA PRO A 360 18.98 -5.60 -6.48
C PRO A 360 19.34 -6.09 -7.89
N GLU A 361 18.44 -6.81 -8.51
CA GLU A 361 18.55 -7.29 -9.89
C GLU A 361 17.21 -7.16 -10.61
N ALA A 362 17.22 -7.16 -11.94
CA ALA A 362 15.97 -7.14 -12.70
C ALA A 362 15.20 -8.44 -12.45
N SER A 363 13.94 -8.31 -12.02
CA SER A 363 13.06 -9.49 -11.96
C SER A 363 12.84 -10.03 -13.37
N PRO A 364 12.84 -11.36 -13.56
CA PRO A 364 12.49 -11.92 -14.85
C PRO A 364 11.07 -11.49 -15.23
N PRO A 365 10.79 -11.34 -16.55
CA PRO A 365 9.46 -10.98 -16.98
C PRO A 365 8.47 -12.05 -16.50
N ALA A 366 7.54 -11.64 -15.67
CA ALA A 366 6.41 -12.49 -15.27
C ALA A 366 5.33 -12.44 -16.36
N ALA A 367 4.57 -13.53 -16.53
CA ALA A 367 3.38 -13.49 -17.34
C ALA A 367 2.40 -12.44 -16.80
N GLU A 368 1.64 -11.79 -17.67
CA GLU A 368 0.71 -10.70 -17.32
C GLU A 368 -0.16 -11.08 -16.10
N GLY A 369 -0.12 -10.28 -15.05
CA GLY A 369 -0.84 -10.52 -13.80
C GLY A 369 -0.23 -11.56 -12.85
N LYS A 370 1.03 -12.02 -13.07
CA LYS A 370 1.75 -12.95 -12.19
C LYS A 370 3.01 -12.32 -11.63
N VAL A 371 3.39 -12.72 -10.42
CA VAL A 371 4.67 -12.38 -9.82
C VAL A 371 5.64 -13.52 -10.10
N ALA A 372 6.87 -13.17 -10.48
CA ALA A 372 7.91 -14.17 -10.66
C ALA A 372 8.17 -14.87 -9.30
N PRO A 373 8.18 -16.21 -9.25
CA PRO A 373 8.46 -16.94 -8.03
C PRO A 373 9.79 -16.51 -7.42
N PHE A 374 9.83 -16.38 -6.09
CA PHE A 374 11.01 -15.98 -5.30
C PHE A 374 11.48 -14.53 -5.50
N TYR A 375 10.76 -13.69 -6.24
CA TYR A 375 11.08 -12.27 -6.37
C TYR A 375 10.14 -11.40 -5.54
N LEU A 376 10.74 -10.54 -4.72
CA LEU A 376 10.06 -9.49 -3.95
C LEU A 376 10.67 -8.14 -4.37
N GLY A 377 10.03 -7.47 -5.30
CA GLY A 377 10.61 -6.32 -5.98
C GLY A 377 11.85 -6.72 -6.78
N SER A 378 12.97 -6.06 -6.53
CA SER A 378 14.26 -6.35 -7.17
C SER A 378 15.13 -7.38 -6.43
N PHE A 379 14.59 -8.03 -5.40
CA PHE A 379 15.34 -9.02 -4.63
C PHE A 379 14.83 -10.44 -4.90
N ARG A 380 15.74 -11.35 -5.15
CA ARG A 380 15.46 -12.77 -5.22
C ARG A 380 15.76 -13.42 -3.88
N ILE A 381 14.74 -14.08 -3.29
CA ILE A 381 14.81 -14.62 -1.93
C ILE A 381 14.20 -16.01 -1.93
N VAL A 382 15.00 -17.01 -1.58
CA VAL A 382 14.50 -18.37 -1.34
C VAL A 382 14.41 -18.57 0.17
N PRO A 383 13.20 -18.62 0.75
CA PRO A 383 13.03 -18.75 2.20
C PRO A 383 13.67 -20.02 2.75
N ALA A 384 14.37 -19.89 3.86
CA ALA A 384 14.75 -21.05 4.68
C ALA A 384 13.50 -21.48 5.49
N LEU A 385 12.91 -22.63 5.17
CA LEU A 385 11.63 -23.01 5.76
C LEU A 385 11.75 -23.43 7.22
N ASP A 386 12.85 -24.06 7.57
CA ASP A 386 13.16 -24.51 8.94
C ASP A 386 14.08 -23.54 9.69
N ASN A 387 14.45 -22.42 9.05
CA ASN A 387 15.40 -21.43 9.57
C ASN A 387 16.72 -22.06 10.07
N THR A 388 17.19 -23.13 9.41
CA THR A 388 18.46 -23.81 9.73
C THR A 388 19.56 -23.34 8.78
N PHE A 389 20.70 -22.96 9.33
CA PHE A 389 21.84 -22.42 8.60
C PHE A 389 23.12 -23.17 8.99
N HIS A 390 24.04 -23.33 8.03
CA HIS A 390 25.33 -23.99 8.28
C HIS A 390 26.40 -23.00 8.69
N GLN A 391 27.26 -23.39 9.62
CA GLN A 391 28.47 -22.64 9.92
C GLN A 391 29.34 -22.51 8.66
N GLY A 392 29.88 -21.32 8.43
CA GLY A 392 30.61 -20.97 7.22
C GLY A 392 29.74 -20.63 6.02
N GLY A 393 28.41 -20.85 6.12
CA GLY A 393 27.44 -20.43 5.15
C GLY A 393 26.97 -18.99 5.33
N SER A 394 26.06 -18.56 4.46
CA SER A 394 25.41 -17.23 4.53
C SER A 394 24.07 -17.32 5.24
N MET A 395 23.75 -16.27 5.98
CA MET A 395 22.41 -16.00 6.47
C MET A 395 22.00 -14.60 6.02
N ALA A 396 20.79 -14.48 5.57
CA ALA A 396 20.20 -13.21 5.14
C ALA A 396 18.80 -13.05 5.69
N TRP A 397 18.34 -11.80 5.74
CA TRP A 397 16.93 -11.49 5.97
C TRP A 397 16.44 -10.46 4.99
N TYR A 398 15.12 -10.50 4.78
CA TYR A 398 14.39 -9.54 3.98
C TYR A 398 13.07 -9.19 4.67
N TYR A 399 12.74 -7.90 4.70
CA TYR A 399 11.42 -7.41 5.09
C TYR A 399 11.15 -6.02 4.52
N GLN A 400 9.88 -5.62 4.55
CA GLN A 400 9.42 -4.31 4.13
C GLN A 400 8.83 -3.56 5.33
N ILE A 401 8.97 -2.24 5.31
CA ILE A 401 8.51 -1.32 6.37
C ILE A 401 7.41 -0.45 5.79
N TYR A 402 6.26 -0.43 6.44
CA TYR A 402 5.07 0.28 5.96
C TYR A 402 4.68 1.41 6.90
N ASN A 403 4.03 2.45 6.32
CA ASN A 403 3.45 3.57 7.06
C ASN A 403 4.49 4.42 7.84
N ALA A 404 5.75 4.41 7.41
CA ALA A 404 6.76 5.32 7.93
C ALA A 404 6.45 6.76 7.49
N ALA A 405 6.57 7.71 8.42
CA ALA A 405 6.34 9.10 8.12
C ALA A 405 7.49 9.69 7.28
N PRO A 406 7.19 10.49 6.26
CA PRO A 406 8.22 11.19 5.50
C PRO A 406 8.83 12.32 6.36
N ASP A 407 10.15 12.43 6.34
CA ASP A 407 10.86 13.55 6.91
C ASP A 407 10.55 14.82 6.10
N PRO A 408 10.11 15.92 6.73
CA PRO A 408 9.71 17.13 6.02
C PRO A 408 10.80 17.76 5.16
N ALA A 409 12.08 17.55 5.52
CA ALA A 409 13.22 18.13 4.79
C ALA A 409 13.63 17.30 3.57
N THR A 410 13.44 15.98 3.62
CA THR A 410 13.95 15.06 2.60
C THR A 410 12.86 14.35 1.81
N GLY A 411 11.62 14.38 2.29
CA GLY A 411 10.49 13.59 1.76
C GLY A 411 10.65 12.07 1.93
N LYS A 412 11.71 11.60 2.60
CA LYS A 412 12.02 10.18 2.80
C LYS A 412 11.82 9.77 4.26
N PRO A 413 11.58 8.48 4.55
CA PRO A 413 11.60 8.00 5.92
C PRO A 413 12.92 8.28 6.63
N ASN A 414 12.86 8.43 7.96
CA ASN A 414 14.04 8.47 8.81
C ASN A 414 13.88 7.41 9.90
N LEU A 415 14.44 6.23 9.66
CA LEU A 415 14.24 5.05 10.49
C LEU A 415 15.49 4.71 11.29
N THR A 416 15.27 4.18 12.48
CA THR A 416 16.29 3.51 13.30
C THR A 416 15.95 2.02 13.36
N LEU A 417 16.87 1.18 12.91
CA LEU A 417 16.76 -0.28 12.91
C LEU A 417 17.71 -0.84 13.95
N GLN A 418 17.24 -1.82 14.73
CA GLN A 418 18.06 -2.49 15.73
C GLN A 418 17.94 -4.01 15.59
N TYR A 419 19.08 -4.68 15.56
CA TYR A 419 19.20 -6.14 15.46
C TYR A 419 19.95 -6.69 16.67
N GLU A 420 19.36 -7.69 17.32
CA GLU A 420 19.96 -8.37 18.46
C GLU A 420 19.95 -9.88 18.24
N PHE A 421 21.08 -10.54 18.48
CA PHE A 421 21.19 -12.00 18.41
C PHE A 421 21.38 -12.56 19.79
N SER A 422 20.65 -13.62 20.11
CA SER A 422 20.76 -14.34 21.37
C SER A 422 20.83 -15.84 21.11
N LEU A 423 21.65 -16.55 21.90
CA LEU A 423 21.82 -18.00 21.87
C LEU A 423 21.09 -18.63 23.07
N LEU A 424 20.35 -19.69 22.82
CA LEU A 424 19.69 -20.46 23.87
C LEU A 424 20.73 -21.28 24.65
N GLN A 425 20.90 -21.01 25.93
CA GLN A 425 21.79 -21.71 26.83
C GLN A 425 21.05 -22.03 28.14
N LYS A 426 21.04 -23.30 28.52
CA LYS A 426 20.40 -23.79 29.75
C LYS A 426 18.93 -23.33 29.89
N GLY A 427 18.20 -23.21 28.78
CA GLY A 427 16.79 -22.81 28.74
C GLY A 427 16.52 -21.31 28.68
N GLU A 428 17.55 -20.47 28.66
CA GLU A 428 17.44 -19.00 28.57
C GLU A 428 18.21 -18.45 27.38
N TYR A 429 17.70 -17.36 26.76
CA TYR A 429 18.37 -16.66 25.67
C TYR A 429 19.37 -15.62 26.20
N HIS A 430 20.64 -15.80 25.87
CA HIS A 430 21.72 -14.89 26.23
C HIS A 430 22.23 -14.12 25.01
N PRO A 431 22.40 -12.79 25.06
CA PRO A 431 22.95 -12.02 23.96
C PRO A 431 24.35 -12.50 23.56
N VAL A 432 24.56 -12.71 22.27
CA VAL A 432 25.87 -13.13 21.72
C VAL A 432 26.63 -12.00 21.05
N THR A 433 25.92 -10.93 20.70
CA THR A 433 26.51 -9.69 20.17
C THR A 433 25.89 -8.49 20.86
N ALA A 434 26.60 -7.36 20.85
CA ALA A 434 25.98 -6.09 21.18
C ALA A 434 24.89 -5.77 20.14
N PRO A 435 23.80 -5.07 20.53
CA PRO A 435 22.79 -4.63 19.58
C PRO A 435 23.42 -3.84 18.43
N GLN A 436 23.11 -4.24 17.20
CA GLN A 436 23.51 -3.52 16.01
C GLN A 436 22.45 -2.47 15.68
N VAL A 437 22.82 -1.20 15.70
CA VAL A 437 21.89 -0.08 15.48
C VAL A 437 22.27 0.64 14.18
N VAL A 438 21.34 0.69 13.24
CA VAL A 438 21.45 1.44 11.98
C VAL A 438 20.51 2.63 12.06
N LYS A 439 21.07 3.85 12.05
CA LYS A 439 20.29 5.11 12.13
C LYS A 439 20.18 5.77 10.77
N ASN A 440 19.23 6.70 10.67
CA ASN A 440 18.99 7.52 9.48
C ASN A 440 18.73 6.68 8.22
N ARG A 441 18.01 5.56 8.37
CA ARG A 441 17.67 4.69 7.27
C ARG A 441 16.48 5.29 6.50
N SER A 442 16.69 5.57 5.22
CA SER A 442 15.66 6.14 4.33
C SER A 442 14.96 5.10 3.46
N SER A 443 15.40 3.84 3.49
CA SER A 443 14.79 2.74 2.76
C SER A 443 13.64 2.10 3.56
N GLN A 444 12.56 1.79 2.88
CA GLN A 444 11.45 0.99 3.41
C GLN A 444 11.59 -0.51 3.08
N VAL A 445 12.71 -0.89 2.48
CA VAL A 445 13.06 -2.30 2.22
C VAL A 445 14.39 -2.58 2.88
N GLU A 446 14.43 -3.62 3.69
CA GLU A 446 15.65 -4.15 4.28
C GLU A 446 15.97 -5.52 3.70
N ALA A 447 17.13 -5.58 3.10
CA ALA A 447 17.74 -6.80 2.57
C ALA A 447 19.20 -6.84 3.01
N PHE A 448 19.52 -7.76 3.88
CA PHE A 448 20.86 -7.84 4.46
C PHE A 448 21.35 -9.28 4.51
N SER A 449 22.61 -9.50 4.24
CA SER A 449 23.25 -10.83 4.34
C SER A 449 24.60 -10.74 5.01
N PHE A 450 24.98 -11.78 5.71
CA PHE A 450 26.27 -11.92 6.36
C PHE A 450 26.70 -13.39 6.43
N GLN A 451 28.00 -13.62 6.72
CA GLN A 451 28.58 -14.96 6.85
C GLN A 451 28.49 -15.45 8.31
N LEU A 452 28.06 -16.67 8.48
CA LEU A 452 28.09 -17.37 9.78
C LEU A 452 29.49 -17.96 9.99
N VAL A 453 30.48 -17.10 10.25
CA VAL A 453 31.89 -17.50 10.40
C VAL A 453 32.04 -18.58 11.47
N LYS A 454 32.73 -19.66 11.14
CA LYS A 454 33.08 -20.72 12.13
C LYS A 454 34.00 -20.15 13.22
N PRO A 455 33.76 -20.49 14.48
CA PRO A 455 34.70 -20.10 15.53
C PRO A 455 36.08 -20.78 15.34
N THR A 456 37.15 -20.04 15.61
CA THR A 456 38.51 -20.51 15.60
C THR A 456 39.18 -20.21 16.95
N ALA A 457 40.39 -20.68 17.16
CA ALA A 457 41.15 -20.37 18.40
C ALA A 457 41.38 -18.87 18.61
N THR A 458 41.37 -18.06 17.53
CA THR A 458 41.67 -16.62 17.55
C THR A 458 40.48 -15.74 17.17
N GLN A 459 39.40 -16.32 16.64
CA GLN A 459 38.23 -15.57 16.16
C GLN A 459 36.94 -16.13 16.77
N LYS A 460 36.17 -15.24 17.43
CA LYS A 460 34.82 -15.58 17.84
C LYS A 460 33.93 -15.74 16.59
N GLY A 461 33.12 -16.78 16.58
CA GLY A 461 32.23 -17.11 15.48
C GLY A 461 30.87 -17.61 16.00
N TRP A 462 30.07 -18.12 15.09
CA TRP A 462 28.78 -18.71 15.39
C TRP A 462 28.96 -20.18 15.80
N VAL A 463 28.64 -20.49 17.06
CA VAL A 463 28.65 -21.87 17.54
C VAL A 463 27.36 -22.59 17.14
N GLU A 464 27.40 -23.93 17.13
CA GLU A 464 26.18 -24.72 16.97
C GLU A 464 25.19 -24.43 18.08
N GLY A 465 23.89 -24.29 17.73
CA GLY A 465 22.83 -24.04 18.72
C GLY A 465 21.60 -23.39 18.16
N ASP A 466 20.64 -23.19 19.05
CA ASP A 466 19.39 -22.50 18.77
C ASP A 466 19.52 -21.02 19.11
N TYR A 467 19.21 -20.17 18.15
CA TYR A 467 19.34 -18.73 18.23
C TYR A 467 18.01 -18.02 18.08
N LYS A 468 18.00 -16.75 18.44
CA LYS A 468 16.91 -15.82 18.20
C LYS A 468 17.46 -14.52 17.64
N LEU A 469 16.90 -14.06 16.52
CA LEU A 469 17.07 -12.70 16.00
C LEU A 469 15.89 -11.84 16.47
N LEU A 470 16.16 -10.73 17.14
CA LEU A 470 15.19 -9.70 17.49
C LEU A 470 15.40 -8.50 16.59
N ILE A 471 14.32 -8.06 15.94
CA ILE A 471 14.29 -6.87 15.08
C ILE A 471 13.38 -5.83 15.70
N LYS A 472 13.90 -4.60 15.87
CA LYS A 472 13.15 -3.42 16.29
C LYS A 472 13.28 -2.33 15.24
N VAL A 473 12.17 -1.67 14.90
CA VAL A 473 12.14 -0.57 13.95
C VAL A 473 11.40 0.60 14.58
N SER A 474 12.03 1.76 14.55
CA SER A 474 11.46 3.03 15.03
C SER A 474 11.51 4.08 13.91
N ASP A 475 10.48 4.86 13.81
CA ASP A 475 10.39 6.01 12.92
C ASP A 475 10.74 7.29 13.69
N GLU A 476 11.83 7.91 13.33
CA GLU A 476 12.33 9.11 14.02
C GLU A 476 11.51 10.37 13.71
N VAL A 477 10.66 10.33 12.70
CA VAL A 477 9.77 11.44 12.33
C VAL A 477 8.49 11.39 13.16
N SER A 478 7.74 10.29 13.06
CA SER A 478 6.47 10.13 13.80
C SER A 478 6.65 9.72 15.26
N LYS A 479 7.87 9.31 15.66
CA LYS A 479 8.19 8.71 16.98
C LYS A 479 7.44 7.40 17.26
N ASN A 480 6.87 6.78 16.24
CA ASN A 480 6.24 5.48 16.35
C ASN A 480 7.27 4.34 16.23
N SER A 481 6.94 3.20 16.82
CA SER A 481 7.73 1.98 16.67
C SER A 481 6.84 0.83 16.22
N ALA A 482 7.35 -0.01 15.33
CA ALA A 482 6.67 -1.25 14.99
C ALA A 482 6.76 -2.25 16.16
N PRO A 483 5.80 -3.17 16.32
CA PRO A 483 5.94 -4.27 17.26
C PRO A 483 7.26 -5.02 16.98
N PRO A 484 8.06 -5.33 18.03
CA PRO A 484 9.29 -6.10 17.84
C PRO A 484 9.01 -7.48 17.25
N ILE A 485 9.86 -7.94 16.33
CA ILE A 485 9.76 -9.28 15.74
C ILE A 485 10.89 -10.15 16.26
N GLU A 486 10.54 -11.30 16.80
CA GLU A 486 11.48 -12.35 17.23
C GLU A 486 11.43 -13.53 16.28
N ILE A 487 12.57 -13.95 15.77
CA ILE A 487 12.66 -15.04 14.79
C ILE A 487 13.65 -16.08 15.31
N PRO A 488 13.18 -17.28 15.68
CA PRO A 488 14.07 -18.37 16.02
C PRO A 488 14.76 -18.91 14.76
N PHE A 489 16.04 -19.26 14.90
CA PHE A 489 16.80 -19.94 13.87
C PHE A 489 17.84 -20.87 14.50
N LYS A 490 18.36 -21.80 13.71
CA LYS A 490 19.34 -22.77 14.16
C LYS A 490 20.62 -22.67 13.36
N VAL A 491 21.76 -22.78 14.05
CA VAL A 491 23.07 -22.91 13.42
C VAL A 491 23.54 -24.36 13.62
N VAL A 492 23.93 -25.01 12.53
CA VAL A 492 24.46 -26.37 12.50
C VAL A 492 25.87 -26.39 11.90
N PRO A 493 26.64 -27.43 12.11
CA PRO A 493 28.05 -27.56 11.63
C PRO A 493 28.21 -27.35 10.13
#